data_c143e84f537bb9826bcf1af81b980bb3
#
_entry.id   c143e84f537bb9826bcf1af81b980bb3
#
_cell.length_a   1.000
_cell.length_b   1.000
_cell.length_c   1.000
_cell.angle_alpha   90.00
_cell.angle_beta   90.00
_cell.angle_gamma   90.00
#
_symmetry.space_group_name_H-M   'P 1'
#
loop_
_entity.id
_entity.type
_entity.pdbx_description
1 polymer ?
#
loop_
_entity_poly.entity_id
_entity_poly.type
_entity_poly.pdbx_seq_one_letter_code
_entity_poly.pdbx_strand_id
1 'polypeptide(L)'
;MKRLLSLAWLAAAVTLLPHAAQAQRAQYDALVASHAQANGVPEALVHRVIVRESRYQPHLIGRGGTIGLMQIKLATARGLGYTGTAEGLRDPNTNLTYAVKYLAGAYRAANGNSNRAVSYYASGYYAAEKRHRLALSRHEHATRVEGFSGNPVDARAQQVPKR
;
A
#
# COMPACT_ATOMS: atom_id res chain seq x y z
N MET A 1 -23.01 50.23 15.08
CA MET A 1 -21.73 49.61 15.55
C MET A 1 -21.83 48.11 15.90
N LYS A 2 -23.03 47.52 16.15
CA LYS A 2 -23.18 46.09 16.51
C LYS A 2 -23.05 45.05 15.32
N ARG A 3 -23.15 45.51 14.07
CA ARG A 3 -23.10 44.60 12.87
C ARG A 3 -21.70 44.36 12.32
N LEU A 4 -20.69 45.15 12.66
CA LEU A 4 -19.30 44.97 12.19
C LEU A 4 -18.52 43.95 13.00
N LEU A 5 -18.90 43.65 14.24
CA LEU A 5 -18.28 42.66 15.11
C LEU A 5 -18.63 41.22 14.71
N SER A 6 -19.80 41.00 14.08
CA SER A 6 -20.25 39.66 13.65
C SER A 6 -19.50 39.13 12.41
N LEU A 7 -19.02 40.02 11.54
CA LEU A 7 -18.26 39.64 10.34
C LEU A 7 -16.80 39.24 10.65
N ALA A 8 -16.21 39.84 11.69
CA ALA A 8 -14.84 39.53 12.13
C ALA A 8 -14.70 38.09 12.68
N TRP A 9 -15.74 37.60 13.37
CA TRP A 9 -15.74 36.22 13.90
C TRP A 9 -15.87 35.16 12.83
N LEU A 10 -16.57 35.43 11.72
CA LEU A 10 -16.69 34.47 10.60
C LEU A 10 -15.38 34.33 9.80
N ALA A 11 -14.62 35.42 9.66
CA ALA A 11 -13.35 35.40 8.95
C ALA A 11 -12.26 34.66 9.73
N ALA A 12 -12.24 34.75 11.06
CA ALA A 12 -11.27 34.05 11.91
C ALA A 12 -11.47 32.53 11.93
N ALA A 13 -12.71 32.05 11.80
CA ALA A 13 -12.99 30.60 11.77
C ALA A 13 -12.51 29.89 10.48
N VAL A 14 -12.48 30.59 9.34
CA VAL A 14 -12.07 30.00 8.05
C VAL A 14 -10.55 29.81 7.96
N THR A 15 -9.75 30.57 8.68
CA THR A 15 -8.27 30.48 8.64
C THR A 15 -7.69 29.40 9.55
N LEU A 16 -8.45 28.86 10.52
CA LEU A 16 -7.98 27.84 11.46
C LEU A 16 -8.07 26.40 10.93
N LEU A 17 -8.93 26.12 9.98
CA LEU A 17 -9.16 24.78 9.44
C LEU A 17 -7.94 24.14 8.75
N PRO A 18 -7.17 24.84 7.89
CA PRO A 18 -6.00 24.25 7.25
C PRO A 18 -4.87 23.93 8.24
N HIS A 19 -4.71 24.70 9.32
CA HIS A 19 -3.68 24.48 10.32
C HIS A 19 -3.93 23.21 11.17
N ALA A 20 -5.18 22.91 11.50
CA ALA A 20 -5.52 21.69 12.25
C ALA A 20 -5.22 20.41 11.47
N ALA A 21 -5.57 20.37 10.18
CA ALA A 21 -5.28 19.22 9.32
C ALA A 21 -3.79 19.01 9.11
N GLN A 22 -3.03 20.11 9.03
CA GLN A 22 -1.58 20.07 8.88
C GLN A 22 -0.87 19.61 10.14
N ALA A 23 -1.35 20.05 11.32
CA ALA A 23 -0.85 19.59 12.61
C ALA A 23 -1.10 18.09 12.84
N GLN A 24 -2.28 17.60 12.47
CA GLN A 24 -2.58 16.16 12.54
C GLN A 24 -1.68 15.34 11.64
N ARG A 25 -1.37 15.80 10.43
CA ARG A 25 -0.42 15.14 9.53
C ARG A 25 0.97 15.11 10.16
N ALA A 26 1.49 16.25 10.60
CA ALA A 26 2.85 16.37 11.17
C ALA A 26 3.07 15.42 12.36
N GLN A 27 2.03 15.13 13.14
CA GLN A 27 2.09 14.17 14.24
C GLN A 27 2.52 12.77 13.80
N TYR A 28 2.20 12.37 12.56
CA TYR A 28 2.46 11.03 12.04
C TYR A 28 3.57 10.95 11.00
N ASP A 29 4.17 12.09 10.58
CA ASP A 29 5.14 12.13 9.48
C ASP A 29 6.32 11.18 9.73
N ALA A 30 6.97 11.23 10.89
CA ALA A 30 8.10 10.36 11.21
C ALA A 30 7.71 8.86 11.24
N LEU A 31 6.54 8.55 11.79
CA LEU A 31 6.05 7.18 11.86
C LEU A 31 5.71 6.65 10.46
N VAL A 32 5.05 7.46 9.64
CA VAL A 32 4.73 7.11 8.25
C VAL A 32 6.00 6.92 7.43
N ALA A 33 6.99 7.81 7.55
CA ALA A 33 8.27 7.70 6.85
C ALA A 33 8.97 6.37 7.18
N SER A 34 9.04 6.01 8.47
CA SER A 34 9.64 4.75 8.92
C SER A 34 8.97 3.53 8.31
N HIS A 35 7.64 3.44 8.38
CA HIS A 35 6.89 2.30 7.81
C HIS A 35 6.93 2.27 6.28
N ALA A 36 6.90 3.43 5.61
CA ALA A 36 7.02 3.56 4.16
C ALA A 36 8.35 3.02 3.67
N GLN A 37 9.46 3.45 4.30
CA GLN A 37 10.81 2.99 4.01
C GLN A 37 10.96 1.48 4.23
N ALA A 38 10.52 0.98 5.38
CA ALA A 38 10.61 -0.45 5.72
C ALA A 38 9.86 -1.37 4.74
N ASN A 39 8.84 -0.86 4.04
CA ASN A 39 8.01 -1.61 3.11
C ASN A 39 8.25 -1.25 1.62
N GLY A 40 9.18 -0.35 1.31
CA GLY A 40 9.52 0.05 -0.05
C GLY A 40 8.37 0.73 -0.79
N VAL A 41 7.58 1.56 -0.10
CA VAL A 41 6.50 2.34 -0.70
C VAL A 41 6.76 3.84 -0.56
N PRO A 42 6.31 4.68 -1.50
CA PRO A 42 6.44 6.12 -1.37
C PRO A 42 5.67 6.63 -0.13
N GLU A 43 6.31 7.46 0.68
CA GLU A 43 5.69 8.08 1.86
C GLU A 43 4.41 8.85 1.49
N ALA A 44 4.45 9.61 0.41
CA ALA A 44 3.30 10.33 -0.12
C ALA A 44 2.10 9.41 -0.44
N LEU A 45 2.35 8.15 -0.83
CA LEU A 45 1.29 7.17 -1.06
C LEU A 45 0.64 6.74 0.26
N VAL A 46 1.42 6.53 1.32
CA VAL A 46 0.89 6.19 2.66
C VAL A 46 0.02 7.33 3.19
N HIS A 47 0.51 8.57 3.16
CA HIS A 47 -0.26 9.76 3.56
C HIS A 47 -1.57 9.88 2.78
N ARG A 48 -1.53 9.66 1.47
CA ARG A 48 -2.71 9.70 0.61
C ARG A 48 -3.78 8.68 1.02
N VAL A 49 -3.37 7.46 1.38
CA VAL A 49 -4.29 6.44 1.90
C VAL A 49 -4.85 6.87 3.24
N ILE A 50 -4.03 7.35 4.19
CA ILE A 50 -4.49 7.82 5.51
C ILE A 50 -5.53 8.95 5.37
N VAL A 51 -5.26 9.94 4.51
CA VAL A 51 -6.21 11.05 4.25
C VAL A 51 -7.54 10.51 3.72
N ARG A 52 -7.51 9.59 2.78
CA ARG A 52 -8.69 8.98 2.19
C ARG A 52 -9.49 8.16 3.19
N GLU A 53 -8.82 7.36 4.01
CA GLU A 53 -9.44 6.35 4.86
C GLU A 53 -9.93 6.92 6.20
N SER A 54 -9.15 7.78 6.85
CA SER A 54 -9.47 8.24 8.20
C SER A 54 -9.29 9.73 8.43
N ARG A 55 -8.65 10.47 7.51
CA ARG A 55 -8.19 11.85 7.76
C ARG A 55 -7.38 11.96 9.06
N TYR A 56 -6.45 11.01 9.27
CA TYR A 56 -5.60 10.93 10.46
C TYR A 56 -6.34 10.67 11.79
N GLN A 57 -7.49 10.01 11.77
CA GLN A 57 -8.23 9.64 12.98
C GLN A 57 -7.86 8.19 13.38
N PRO A 58 -6.97 7.98 14.38
CA PRO A 58 -6.47 6.64 14.71
C PRO A 58 -7.53 5.75 15.35
N HIS A 59 -8.54 6.34 15.99
CA HIS A 59 -9.60 5.60 16.69
C HIS A 59 -10.85 5.36 15.83
N LEU A 60 -10.82 5.79 14.55
CA LEU A 60 -11.96 5.63 13.65
C LEU A 60 -12.25 4.14 13.42
N ILE A 61 -13.52 3.77 13.60
CA ILE A 61 -14.08 2.49 13.16
C ILE A 61 -15.02 2.80 12.00
N GLY A 62 -14.70 2.26 10.82
CA GLY A 62 -15.46 2.44 9.61
C GLY A 62 -16.50 1.35 9.41
N ARG A 63 -17.26 1.49 8.33
CA ARG A 63 -18.26 0.48 7.93
C ARG A 63 -17.58 -0.87 7.65
N GLY A 64 -18.21 -1.96 8.10
CA GLY A 64 -17.66 -3.30 7.91
C GLY A 64 -16.46 -3.63 8.81
N GLY A 65 -16.27 -2.88 9.91
CA GLY A 65 -15.26 -3.14 10.94
C GLY A 65 -13.83 -2.83 10.50
N THR A 66 -13.65 -1.84 9.64
CA THR A 66 -12.32 -1.28 9.34
C THR A 66 -11.85 -0.38 10.48
N ILE A 67 -10.54 -0.34 10.77
CA ILE A 67 -10.01 0.23 12.01
C ILE A 67 -8.80 1.13 11.72
N GLY A 68 -8.78 2.28 12.39
CA GLY A 68 -7.62 3.12 12.58
C GLY A 68 -7.22 3.97 11.38
N LEU A 69 -5.97 4.44 11.37
CA LEU A 69 -5.44 5.41 10.40
C LEU A 69 -5.66 5.00 8.95
N MET A 70 -5.43 3.74 8.63
CA MET A 70 -5.54 3.23 7.27
C MET A 70 -6.76 2.31 7.07
N GLN A 71 -7.70 2.26 8.02
CA GLN A 71 -8.94 1.50 7.94
C GLN A 71 -8.74 0.03 7.53
N ILE A 72 -7.78 -0.64 8.17
CA ILE A 72 -7.53 -2.07 7.94
C ILE A 72 -8.54 -2.94 8.68
N LYS A 73 -8.97 -4.04 8.06
CA LYS A 73 -9.81 -5.05 8.74
C LYS A 73 -8.96 -5.95 9.62
N LEU A 74 -9.49 -6.38 10.76
CA LEU A 74 -8.82 -7.34 11.64
C LEU A 74 -8.42 -8.63 10.90
N ALA A 75 -9.30 -9.16 10.05
CA ALA A 75 -9.02 -10.35 9.25
C ALA A 75 -7.84 -10.12 8.28
N THR A 76 -7.73 -8.94 7.68
CA THR A 76 -6.61 -8.59 6.80
C THR A 76 -5.30 -8.49 7.60
N ALA A 77 -5.32 -7.82 8.74
CA ALA A 77 -4.15 -7.72 9.61
C ALA A 77 -3.69 -9.11 10.10
N ARG A 78 -4.63 -9.98 10.48
CA ARG A 78 -4.33 -11.38 10.87
C ARG A 78 -3.70 -12.17 9.74
N GLY A 79 -4.17 -12.03 8.51
CA GLY A 79 -3.56 -12.64 7.32
C GLY A 79 -2.11 -12.17 7.06
N LEU A 80 -1.70 -11.05 7.65
CA LEU A 80 -0.35 -10.50 7.59
C LEU A 80 0.51 -10.81 8.83
N GLY A 81 -0.03 -11.59 9.78
CA GLY A 81 0.67 -12.03 10.98
C GLY A 81 0.29 -11.28 12.27
N TYR A 82 -0.77 -10.46 12.27
CA TYR A 82 -1.25 -9.82 13.49
C TYR A 82 -1.95 -10.83 14.41
N THR A 83 -1.53 -10.91 15.68
CA THR A 83 -2.11 -11.82 16.68
C THR A 83 -2.92 -11.11 17.76
N GLY A 84 -2.95 -9.76 17.72
CA GLY A 84 -3.64 -8.96 18.72
C GLY A 84 -5.16 -8.82 18.49
N THR A 85 -5.75 -7.90 19.24
CA THR A 85 -7.19 -7.61 19.23
C THR A 85 -7.56 -6.52 18.21
N ALA A 86 -8.85 -6.36 17.92
CA ALA A 86 -9.35 -5.24 17.12
C ALA A 86 -8.99 -3.87 17.75
N GLU A 87 -9.04 -3.79 19.09
CA GLU A 87 -8.67 -2.57 19.82
C GLU A 87 -7.20 -2.20 19.60
N GLY A 88 -6.28 -3.17 19.59
CA GLY A 88 -4.86 -2.92 19.32
C GLY A 88 -4.57 -2.31 17.95
N LEU A 89 -5.46 -2.47 16.96
CA LEU A 89 -5.34 -1.81 15.66
C LEU A 89 -5.68 -0.31 15.67
N ARG A 90 -6.15 0.24 16.80
CA ARG A 90 -6.32 1.69 16.98
C ARG A 90 -5.00 2.39 17.35
N ASP A 91 -4.02 1.64 17.82
CA ASP A 91 -2.67 2.16 17.99
C ASP A 91 -2.06 2.50 16.61
N PRO A 92 -1.57 3.74 16.42
CA PRO A 92 -1.03 4.19 15.13
C PRO A 92 0.10 3.33 14.60
N ASN A 93 1.05 2.93 15.47
CA ASN A 93 2.20 2.13 15.06
C ASN A 93 1.77 0.74 14.62
N THR A 94 0.91 0.08 15.41
CA THR A 94 0.34 -1.21 15.09
C THR A 94 -0.46 -1.18 13.79
N ASN A 95 -1.29 -0.13 13.61
CA ASN A 95 -2.08 0.05 12.38
C ASN A 95 -1.19 0.16 11.15
N LEU A 96 -0.17 1.04 11.19
CA LEU A 96 0.76 1.25 10.09
C LEU A 96 1.61 0.01 9.80
N THR A 97 2.03 -0.75 10.82
CA THR A 97 2.78 -1.99 10.64
C THR A 97 2.08 -2.94 9.66
N TYR A 98 0.79 -3.16 9.83
CA TYR A 98 0.05 -4.12 8.99
C TYR A 98 -0.57 -3.47 7.77
N ALA A 99 -1.06 -2.24 7.88
CA ALA A 99 -1.71 -1.57 6.76
C ALA A 99 -0.73 -1.10 5.69
N VAL A 100 0.48 -0.64 6.05
CA VAL A 100 1.52 -0.30 5.07
C VAL A 100 2.07 -1.56 4.41
N LYS A 101 2.24 -2.67 5.15
CA LYS A 101 2.57 -3.97 4.58
C LYS A 101 1.53 -4.44 3.56
N TYR A 102 0.23 -4.23 3.85
CA TYR A 102 -0.86 -4.50 2.91
C TYR A 102 -0.78 -3.59 1.67
N LEU A 103 -0.53 -2.29 1.88
CA LEU A 103 -0.37 -1.32 0.80
C LEU A 103 0.83 -1.65 -0.10
N ALA A 104 1.92 -2.14 0.47
CA ALA A 104 3.09 -2.56 -0.29
C ALA A 104 2.76 -3.72 -1.25
N GLY A 105 1.92 -4.66 -0.83
CA GLY A 105 1.39 -5.69 -1.72
C GLY A 105 0.57 -5.11 -2.88
N ALA A 106 -0.33 -4.17 -2.57
CA ALA A 106 -1.13 -3.46 -3.57
C ALA A 106 -0.26 -2.64 -4.54
N TYR A 107 0.80 -1.99 -4.03
CA TYR A 107 1.74 -1.19 -4.82
C TYR A 107 2.56 -2.05 -5.78
N ARG A 108 3.08 -3.20 -5.33
CA ARG A 108 3.75 -4.19 -6.19
C ARG A 108 2.81 -4.73 -7.27
N ALA A 109 1.60 -5.15 -6.90
CA ALA A 109 0.58 -5.62 -7.85
C ALA A 109 0.16 -4.56 -8.88
N ALA A 110 0.33 -3.28 -8.52
CA ALA A 110 0.10 -2.13 -9.40
C ALA A 110 1.31 -1.76 -10.27
N ASN A 111 2.41 -2.54 -10.22
CA ASN A 111 3.69 -2.23 -10.89
C ASN A 111 4.21 -0.82 -10.56
N GLY A 112 4.16 -0.43 -9.26
CA GLY A 112 4.62 0.87 -8.79
C GLY A 112 3.70 2.06 -9.11
N ASN A 113 2.52 1.83 -9.67
CA ASN A 113 1.57 2.91 -9.96
C ASN A 113 0.74 3.27 -8.71
N SER A 114 1.02 4.42 -8.11
CA SER A 114 0.37 4.88 -6.88
C SER A 114 -1.15 5.03 -7.01
N ASN A 115 -1.68 5.49 -8.15
CA ASN A 115 -3.12 5.65 -8.36
C ASN A 115 -3.82 4.28 -8.34
N ARG A 116 -3.24 3.32 -9.04
CA ARG A 116 -3.75 1.95 -9.09
C ARG A 116 -3.60 1.25 -7.75
N ALA A 117 -2.50 1.49 -7.02
CA ALA A 117 -2.29 0.95 -5.69
C ALA A 117 -3.37 1.40 -4.69
N VAL A 118 -3.79 2.66 -4.71
CA VAL A 118 -4.91 3.16 -3.89
C VAL A 118 -6.21 2.43 -4.22
N SER A 119 -6.50 2.18 -5.49
CA SER A 119 -7.69 1.44 -5.92
C SER A 119 -7.63 -0.03 -5.46
N TYR A 120 -6.47 -0.67 -5.58
CA TYR A 120 -6.24 -2.04 -5.12
C TYR A 120 -6.31 -2.17 -3.61
N TYR A 121 -5.80 -1.19 -2.86
CA TYR A 121 -5.93 -1.15 -1.41
C TYR A 121 -7.40 -1.16 -0.98
N ALA A 122 -8.22 -0.32 -1.59
CA ALA A 122 -9.63 -0.17 -1.24
C ALA A 122 -10.51 -1.37 -1.65
N SER A 123 -10.22 -2.00 -2.79
CA SER A 123 -11.03 -3.10 -3.33
C SER A 123 -10.55 -4.50 -2.95
N GLY A 124 -9.39 -4.60 -2.31
CA GLY A 124 -8.70 -5.88 -2.10
C GLY A 124 -7.86 -6.29 -3.31
N TYR A 125 -6.55 -6.44 -3.12
CA TYR A 125 -5.62 -6.71 -4.22
C TYR A 125 -5.31 -8.20 -4.45
N TYR A 126 -5.83 -9.11 -3.64
CA TYR A 126 -5.52 -10.55 -3.74
C TYR A 126 -5.73 -11.13 -5.15
N ALA A 127 -6.80 -10.74 -5.84
CA ALA A 127 -7.02 -11.17 -7.20
C ALA A 127 -6.01 -10.55 -8.19
N ALA A 128 -5.60 -9.32 -7.97
CA ALA A 128 -4.59 -8.64 -8.77
C ALA A 128 -3.19 -9.23 -8.53
N GLU A 129 -2.83 -9.50 -7.28
CA GLU A 129 -1.58 -10.15 -6.90
C GLU A 129 -1.46 -11.57 -7.47
N LYS A 130 -2.55 -12.36 -7.40
CA LYS A 130 -2.59 -13.69 -8.00
C LYS A 130 -2.34 -13.64 -9.51
N ARG A 131 -2.97 -12.70 -10.22
CA ARG A 131 -2.72 -12.49 -11.66
C ARG A 131 -1.28 -12.08 -11.95
N HIS A 132 -0.71 -11.17 -11.17
CA HIS A 132 0.66 -10.71 -11.32
C HIS A 132 1.67 -11.85 -11.09
N ARG A 133 1.48 -12.64 -10.03
CA ARG A 133 2.32 -13.81 -9.73
C ARG A 133 2.27 -14.85 -10.84
N LEU A 134 1.08 -15.13 -11.39
CA LEU A 134 0.91 -16.02 -12.53
C LEU A 134 1.54 -15.47 -13.82
N ALA A 135 1.53 -14.16 -14.02
CA ALA A 135 2.19 -13.54 -15.17
C ALA A 135 3.73 -13.67 -15.08
N LEU A 136 4.30 -13.40 -13.90
CA LEU A 136 5.74 -13.56 -13.66
C LEU A 136 6.19 -15.01 -13.85
N SER A 137 5.47 -15.99 -13.30
CA SER A 137 5.81 -17.41 -13.46
C SER A 137 5.73 -17.88 -14.92
N ARG A 138 4.83 -17.31 -15.72
CA ARG A 138 4.78 -17.58 -17.18
C ARG A 138 5.98 -17.00 -17.91
N HIS A 139 6.41 -15.78 -17.56
CA HIS A 139 7.60 -15.17 -18.14
C HIS A 139 8.87 -15.95 -17.82
N GLU A 140 9.05 -16.37 -16.57
CA GLU A 140 10.18 -17.21 -16.15
C GLU A 140 10.20 -18.55 -16.88
N HIS A 141 9.04 -19.17 -17.11
CA HIS A 141 8.93 -20.41 -17.85
C HIS A 141 9.27 -20.22 -19.34
N ALA A 142 8.78 -19.14 -19.96
CA ALA A 142 9.04 -18.82 -21.35
C ALA A 142 10.54 -18.56 -21.60
N THR A 143 11.19 -17.75 -20.78
CA THR A 143 12.63 -17.47 -20.88
C THR A 143 13.49 -18.72 -20.63
N ARG A 144 13.03 -19.63 -19.75
CA ARG A 144 13.73 -20.89 -19.49
C ARG A 144 13.65 -21.87 -20.67
N VAL A 145 12.51 -21.91 -21.36
CA VAL A 145 12.33 -22.77 -22.55
C VAL A 145 13.12 -22.22 -23.72
N GLU A 146 13.16 -20.92 -23.95
CA GLU A 146 13.97 -20.28 -24.99
C GLU A 146 15.46 -20.44 -24.74
N GLY A 147 15.93 -20.34 -23.49
CA GLY A 147 17.34 -20.57 -23.12
C GLY A 147 17.77 -22.03 -23.29
N PHE A 148 16.87 -22.99 -23.23
CA PHE A 148 17.17 -24.42 -23.46
C PHE A 148 17.17 -24.82 -24.94
N SER A 149 16.44 -24.09 -25.80
CA SER A 149 16.40 -24.34 -27.26
C SER A 149 17.64 -23.80 -28.01
N GLY A 150 18.53 -23.07 -27.34
CA GLY A 150 19.70 -22.42 -27.95
C GLY A 150 21.04 -23.16 -27.79
N ASN A 151 21.08 -24.40 -27.32
CA ASN A 151 22.34 -25.16 -27.22
C ASN A 151 22.47 -26.19 -28.33
N PRO A 152 23.20 -25.90 -29.44
CA PRO A 152 23.47 -26.88 -30.47
C PRO A 152 24.64 -27.77 -30.04
N VAL A 153 24.40 -28.70 -29.12
CA VAL A 153 25.28 -29.85 -28.92
C VAL A 153 24.65 -31.00 -29.67
N ASP A 154 24.96 -31.12 -30.96
CA ASP A 154 25.18 -32.40 -31.66
C ASP A 154 25.24 -32.21 -33.18
N ALA A 155 26.32 -31.60 -33.66
CA ALA A 155 26.70 -31.70 -35.07
C ALA A 155 28.09 -32.32 -35.26
N ARG A 156 28.54 -33.16 -34.29
CA ARG A 156 29.90 -33.75 -34.39
C ARG A 156 29.95 -35.24 -34.12
N ALA A 157 28.98 -35.99 -34.59
CA ALA A 157 29.00 -37.45 -34.45
C ALA A 157 28.56 -38.19 -35.75
N GLN A 158 28.95 -37.72 -36.94
CA GLN A 158 28.83 -38.51 -38.16
C GLN A 158 29.99 -38.22 -39.11
N GLN A 159 31.21 -38.56 -38.70
CA GLN A 159 32.31 -38.83 -39.63
C GLN A 159 32.98 -40.13 -39.21
N VAL A 160 32.45 -41.26 -39.69
CA VAL A 160 33.13 -42.56 -39.72
C VAL A 160 33.77 -42.65 -41.07
N PRO A 161 35.10 -42.80 -41.20
CA PRO A 161 35.76 -43.07 -42.49
C PRO A 161 35.55 -44.53 -42.87
N LYS A 162 35.00 -44.75 -44.08
CA LYS A 162 34.98 -46.06 -44.71
C LYS A 162 36.40 -46.41 -45.14
N ARG A 163 36.89 -47.57 -44.69
CA ARG A 163 37.91 -48.31 -45.34
C ARG A 163 37.27 -49.39 -46.22
#